data_4ab19555ee9f061a557093e5c813da46
#
_entry.id   4ab19555ee9f061a557093e5c813da46
#
_cell.length_a   1.000
_cell.length_b   1.000
_cell.length_c   1.000
_cell.angle_alpha   90.00
_cell.angle_beta   90.00
_cell.angle_gamma   90.00
#
_symmetry.space_group_name_H-M   'P 1'
#
loop_
_entity.id
_entity.type
_entity.pdbx_description
1 polymer ?
#
loop_
_entity_poly.entity_id
_entity_poly.type
_entity_poly.pdbx_seq_one_letter_code
_entity_poly.pdbx_strand_id
1 'polypeptide(L)'
;MLFTMVKHNASPLDYFSLRFYDMKEEERACFACTGFIYEYQLQMNPKAHRVVLENKIEFLKRFKDFSGRKWATLPMLKNDPFFAKFFLENAKGKIVIKGSTGQAGKQVEVIAVPDNIPDDVIKLMEARGFDLLEYYVTQHDDLMKLSPSAVNTIRIVTQYFEDRVIVLLAFV
;
A
#
# COMPACT_ATOMS: atom_id res chain seq x y z
N MET A 1 -30.32 15.14 -9.69
CA MET A 1 -29.41 14.32 -8.89
C MET A 1 -29.55 12.81 -9.18
N LEU A 2 -30.60 12.12 -8.75
CA LEU A 2 -30.73 10.66 -8.93
C LEU A 2 -30.59 10.19 -10.39
N PHE A 3 -31.26 10.86 -11.32
CA PHE A 3 -31.14 10.53 -12.76
C PHE A 3 -29.68 10.67 -13.24
N THR A 4 -28.99 11.73 -12.87
CA THR A 4 -27.56 11.95 -13.21
C THR A 4 -26.67 10.86 -12.65
N MET A 5 -26.90 10.47 -11.39
CA MET A 5 -26.13 9.42 -10.73
C MET A 5 -26.31 8.07 -11.44
N VAL A 6 -27.54 7.68 -11.77
CA VAL A 6 -27.82 6.44 -12.50
C VAL A 6 -27.21 6.48 -13.89
N LYS A 7 -27.39 7.57 -14.63
CA LYS A 7 -26.90 7.73 -16.00
C LYS A 7 -25.37 7.64 -16.11
N HIS A 8 -24.65 8.20 -15.15
CA HIS A 8 -23.18 8.23 -15.15
C HIS A 8 -22.56 7.17 -14.23
N ASN A 9 -23.35 6.24 -13.69
CA ASN A 9 -22.90 5.23 -12.74
C ASN A 9 -22.10 5.87 -11.57
N ALA A 10 -22.59 7.01 -11.08
CA ALA A 10 -21.96 7.87 -10.09
C ALA A 10 -22.52 7.61 -8.70
N SER A 11 -21.66 7.56 -7.69
CA SER A 11 -22.07 7.56 -6.29
C SER A 11 -22.56 8.95 -5.85
N PRO A 12 -23.28 9.05 -4.70
CA PRO A 12 -23.57 10.36 -4.10
C PRO A 12 -22.30 11.19 -3.85
N LEU A 13 -21.23 10.53 -3.43
CA LEU A 13 -19.95 11.20 -3.20
C LEU A 13 -19.38 11.78 -4.49
N ASP A 14 -19.40 11.04 -5.59
CA ASP A 14 -18.95 11.54 -6.90
C ASP A 14 -19.78 12.77 -7.31
N TYR A 15 -21.11 12.72 -7.15
CA TYR A 15 -21.99 13.80 -7.54
C TYR A 15 -21.64 15.13 -6.85
N PHE A 16 -21.32 15.08 -5.57
CA PHE A 16 -20.97 16.29 -4.81
C PHE A 16 -19.48 16.67 -4.95
N SER A 17 -18.56 15.71 -4.88
CA SER A 17 -17.11 15.97 -4.94
C SER A 17 -16.68 16.48 -6.31
N LEU A 18 -17.26 15.95 -7.38
CA LEU A 18 -17.01 16.41 -8.75
C LEU A 18 -17.87 17.61 -9.15
N ARG A 19 -18.77 18.06 -8.27
CA ARG A 19 -19.69 19.19 -8.53
C ARG A 19 -20.57 18.97 -9.75
N PHE A 20 -21.09 17.77 -9.96
CA PHE A 20 -21.96 17.42 -11.10
C PHE A 20 -23.19 18.31 -11.24
N TYR A 21 -23.63 18.93 -10.14
CA TYR A 21 -24.74 19.89 -10.13
C TYR A 21 -24.43 21.18 -10.91
N ASP A 22 -23.15 21.55 -11.07
CA ASP A 22 -22.70 22.74 -11.81
C ASP A 22 -22.27 22.44 -13.25
N MET A 23 -22.20 21.16 -13.64
CA MET A 23 -21.68 20.72 -14.94
C MET A 23 -22.78 20.48 -15.96
N LYS A 24 -22.43 20.69 -17.23
CA LYS A 24 -23.24 20.24 -18.37
C LYS A 24 -23.10 18.73 -18.58
N GLU A 25 -23.98 18.17 -19.38
CA GLU A 25 -24.05 16.73 -19.60
C GLU A 25 -22.77 16.18 -20.28
N GLU A 26 -22.23 16.93 -21.24
CA GLU A 26 -21.02 16.56 -21.97
C GLU A 26 -19.80 16.53 -21.03
N GLU A 27 -19.74 17.43 -20.07
CA GLU A 27 -18.68 17.50 -19.08
C GLU A 27 -18.76 16.32 -18.10
N ARG A 28 -19.96 15.98 -17.61
CA ARG A 28 -20.18 14.82 -16.74
C ARG A 28 -19.76 13.50 -17.40
N ALA A 29 -20.00 13.37 -18.71
CA ALA A 29 -19.64 12.18 -19.48
C ALA A 29 -18.13 11.93 -19.58
N CYS A 30 -17.29 12.93 -19.27
CA CYS A 30 -15.83 12.79 -19.26
C CYS A 30 -15.28 12.16 -17.97
N PHE A 31 -16.12 11.93 -16.96
CA PHE A 31 -15.67 11.38 -15.68
C PHE A 31 -15.92 9.88 -15.55
N ALA A 32 -14.88 9.14 -15.19
CA ALA A 32 -14.97 7.75 -14.77
C ALA A 32 -15.42 7.70 -13.29
N CYS A 33 -16.72 7.65 -13.05
CA CYS A 33 -17.29 7.62 -11.70
C CYS A 33 -17.10 6.27 -11.00
N THR A 34 -17.37 6.22 -9.70
CA THR A 34 -17.12 5.06 -8.82
C THR A 34 -17.66 3.75 -9.39
N GLY A 35 -18.88 3.74 -9.92
CA GLY A 35 -19.47 2.52 -10.48
C GLY A 35 -18.76 2.04 -11.74
N PHE A 36 -18.40 2.95 -12.66
CA PHE A 36 -17.61 2.63 -13.84
C PHE A 36 -16.23 2.06 -13.45
N ILE A 37 -15.53 2.72 -12.50
CA ILE A 37 -14.22 2.27 -12.03
C ILE A 37 -14.34 0.87 -11.39
N TYR A 38 -15.41 0.62 -10.64
CA TYR A 38 -15.66 -0.69 -10.03
C TYR A 38 -15.80 -1.81 -11.09
N GLU A 39 -16.64 -1.61 -12.09
CA GLU A 39 -16.84 -2.56 -13.19
C GLU A 39 -15.55 -2.78 -14.00
N TYR A 40 -14.86 -1.70 -14.31
CA TYR A 40 -13.57 -1.73 -14.99
C TYR A 40 -12.53 -2.55 -14.20
N GLN A 41 -12.44 -2.34 -12.89
CA GLN A 41 -11.51 -3.10 -12.04
C GLN A 41 -11.85 -4.59 -11.96
N LEU A 42 -13.13 -4.96 -12.00
CA LEU A 42 -13.51 -6.37 -12.02
C LEU A 42 -12.99 -7.09 -13.28
N GLN A 43 -12.94 -6.39 -14.41
CA GLN A 43 -12.42 -6.93 -15.67
C GLN A 43 -10.89 -6.91 -15.71
N MET A 44 -10.26 -5.79 -15.36
CA MET A 44 -8.82 -5.58 -15.47
C MET A 44 -8.02 -6.26 -14.36
N ASN A 45 -8.63 -6.47 -13.19
CA ASN A 45 -8.01 -7.09 -12.02
C ASN A 45 -8.84 -8.26 -11.49
N PRO A 46 -8.87 -9.41 -12.18
CA PRO A 46 -9.61 -10.59 -11.73
C PRO A 46 -9.21 -10.99 -10.30
N LYS A 47 -10.18 -11.34 -9.47
CA LYS A 47 -9.97 -11.65 -8.04
C LYS A 47 -8.89 -12.71 -7.81
N ALA A 48 -8.79 -13.71 -8.69
CA ALA A 48 -7.79 -14.77 -8.60
C ALA A 48 -6.34 -14.26 -8.64
N HIS A 49 -6.09 -13.10 -9.27
CA HIS A 49 -4.74 -12.52 -9.41
C HIS A 49 -4.44 -11.42 -8.39
N ARG A 50 -5.43 -10.96 -7.61
CA ARG A 50 -5.26 -9.87 -6.63
C ARG A 50 -4.57 -10.29 -5.34
N VAL A 51 -4.52 -11.58 -5.01
CA VAL A 51 -3.93 -12.10 -3.76
C VAL A 51 -2.51 -11.59 -3.54
N VAL A 52 -1.70 -11.51 -4.61
CA VAL A 52 -0.33 -10.98 -4.52
C VAL A 52 -0.29 -9.51 -4.08
N LEU A 53 -1.31 -8.72 -4.44
CA LEU A 53 -1.38 -7.30 -4.07
C LEU A 53 -2.06 -7.09 -2.71
N GLU A 54 -2.89 -8.02 -2.29
CA GLU A 54 -3.64 -7.95 -1.02
C GLU A 54 -2.79 -8.39 0.18
N ASN A 55 -1.80 -9.28 -0.05
CA ASN A 55 -0.88 -9.76 0.97
C ASN A 55 0.53 -9.22 0.74
N LYS A 56 1.02 -8.41 1.69
CA LYS A 56 2.35 -7.76 1.59
C LYS A 56 3.51 -8.75 1.54
N ILE A 57 3.39 -9.90 2.20
CA ILE A 57 4.44 -10.94 2.18
C ILE A 57 4.51 -11.57 0.79
N GLU A 58 3.37 -11.90 0.19
CA GLU A 58 3.32 -12.45 -1.18
C GLU A 58 3.81 -11.42 -2.20
N PHE A 59 3.45 -10.15 -2.02
CA PHE A 59 3.99 -9.05 -2.82
C PHE A 59 5.51 -8.97 -2.72
N LEU A 60 6.07 -8.94 -1.53
CA LEU A 60 7.52 -8.85 -1.30
C LEU A 60 8.28 -10.04 -1.86
N LYS A 61 7.72 -11.24 -1.77
CA LYS A 61 8.30 -12.44 -2.41
C LYS A 61 8.29 -12.34 -3.94
N ARG A 62 7.15 -11.95 -4.52
CA ARG A 62 6.97 -11.86 -5.96
C ARG A 62 7.82 -10.77 -6.60
N PHE A 63 7.94 -9.64 -5.93
CA PHE A 63 8.64 -8.45 -6.41
C PHE A 63 9.95 -8.18 -5.65
N LYS A 64 10.61 -9.22 -5.17
CA LYS A 64 11.84 -9.12 -4.37
C LYS A 64 12.94 -8.27 -5.03
N ASP A 65 13.07 -8.38 -6.35
CA ASP A 65 14.11 -7.69 -7.12
C ASP A 65 13.82 -6.19 -7.29
N PHE A 66 12.59 -5.77 -7.00
CA PHE A 66 12.14 -4.37 -7.04
C PHE A 66 11.96 -3.77 -5.64
N SER A 67 12.10 -4.57 -4.58
CA SER A 67 11.97 -4.11 -3.21
C SER A 67 13.33 -3.73 -2.64
N GLY A 68 13.59 -2.43 -2.49
CA GLY A 68 14.84 -1.92 -1.90
C GLY A 68 14.94 -2.10 -0.38
N ARG A 69 13.90 -2.58 0.29
CA ARG A 69 13.86 -2.77 1.75
C ARG A 69 14.15 -4.20 2.14
N LYS A 70 14.94 -4.38 3.20
CA LYS A 70 15.04 -5.68 3.85
C LYS A 70 13.78 -5.93 4.68
N TRP A 71 13.32 -7.17 4.70
CA TRP A 71 12.14 -7.60 5.43
C TRP A 71 12.30 -9.01 5.99
N ALA A 72 11.57 -9.32 7.03
CA ALA A 72 11.47 -10.63 7.64
C ALA A 72 10.04 -10.90 8.08
N THR A 73 9.62 -12.16 8.06
CA THR A 73 8.34 -12.57 8.63
C THR A 73 8.53 -13.02 10.07
N LEU A 74 7.46 -12.98 10.87
CA LEU A 74 7.49 -13.50 12.23
C LEU A 74 7.98 -14.96 12.31
N PRO A 75 7.54 -15.90 11.43
CA PRO A 75 8.11 -17.24 11.40
C PRO A 75 9.62 -17.29 11.10
N MET A 76 10.14 -16.45 10.21
CA MET A 76 11.60 -16.39 9.95
C MET A 76 12.37 -15.99 11.20
N LEU A 77 11.88 -15.01 11.95
CA LEU A 77 12.52 -14.56 13.19
C LEU A 77 12.46 -15.63 14.30
N LYS A 78 11.34 -16.35 14.40
CA LYS A 78 11.16 -17.41 15.42
C LYS A 78 11.95 -18.66 15.14
N ASN A 79 12.07 -19.05 13.87
CA ASN A 79 12.69 -20.32 13.50
C ASN A 79 14.22 -20.24 13.43
N ASP A 80 14.79 -19.03 13.32
CA ASP A 80 16.23 -18.82 13.24
C ASP A 80 16.66 -17.64 14.15
N PRO A 81 17.05 -17.91 15.41
CA PRO A 81 17.50 -16.86 16.34
C PRO A 81 18.77 -16.13 15.87
N PHE A 82 19.66 -16.80 15.14
CA PHE A 82 20.86 -16.15 14.59
C PHE A 82 20.50 -15.17 13.50
N PHE A 83 19.59 -15.54 12.60
CA PHE A 83 19.04 -14.64 11.59
C PHE A 83 18.31 -13.46 12.25
N ALA A 84 17.47 -13.72 13.23
CA ALA A 84 16.73 -12.67 13.95
C ALA A 84 17.69 -11.62 14.57
N LYS A 85 18.71 -12.09 15.28
CA LYS A 85 19.74 -11.24 15.85
C LYS A 85 20.47 -10.43 14.79
N PHE A 86 21.00 -11.10 13.77
CA PHE A 86 21.71 -10.45 12.65
C PHE A 86 20.83 -9.42 11.94
N PHE A 87 19.56 -9.75 11.68
CA PHE A 87 18.61 -8.87 11.01
C PHE A 87 18.36 -7.59 11.80
N LEU A 88 18.14 -7.72 13.13
CA LEU A 88 17.84 -6.59 13.99
C LEU A 88 19.07 -5.71 14.28
N GLU A 89 20.23 -6.30 14.49
CA GLU A 89 21.48 -5.56 14.67
C GLU A 89 21.85 -4.71 13.44
N ASN A 90 21.48 -5.13 12.24
CA ASN A 90 21.69 -4.36 11.01
C ASN A 90 20.58 -3.35 10.70
N ALA A 91 19.54 -3.28 11.52
CA ALA A 91 18.51 -2.26 11.41
C ALA A 91 19.02 -0.94 12.02
N LYS A 92 19.00 0.15 11.25
CA LYS A 92 19.52 1.46 11.66
C LYS A 92 18.61 2.16 12.69
N GLY A 93 18.53 1.61 13.89
CA GLY A 93 17.85 2.20 15.05
C GLY A 93 16.33 2.16 15.04
N LYS A 94 15.67 1.94 13.88
CA LYS A 94 14.22 1.83 13.76
C LYS A 94 13.81 0.70 12.82
N ILE A 95 12.70 0.06 13.16
CA ILE A 95 12.04 -0.96 12.34
C ILE A 95 10.56 -0.66 12.24
N VAL A 96 9.92 -1.24 11.24
CA VAL A 96 8.47 -1.15 11.01
C VAL A 96 7.88 -2.54 11.16
N ILE A 97 6.96 -2.71 12.11
CA ILE A 97 6.19 -3.94 12.27
C ILE A 97 4.76 -3.72 11.77
N LYS A 98 4.19 -4.71 11.10
CA LYS A 98 2.87 -4.57 10.48
C LYS A 98 2.18 -5.90 10.18
N GLY A 99 0.86 -5.84 10.00
CA GLY A 99 0.08 -6.94 9.46
C GLY A 99 0.22 -7.04 7.94
N SER A 100 0.46 -8.25 7.44
CA SER A 100 0.62 -8.50 5.99
C SER A 100 -0.64 -8.17 5.19
N THR A 101 -1.82 -8.33 5.77
CA THR A 101 -3.12 -8.06 5.13
C THR A 101 -3.73 -6.72 5.52
N GLY A 102 -3.10 -5.96 6.42
CA GLY A 102 -3.60 -4.66 6.89
C GLY A 102 -3.66 -3.61 5.79
N GLN A 103 -4.66 -2.73 5.86
CA GLN A 103 -4.90 -1.64 4.90
C GLN A 103 -4.91 -0.27 5.59
N ALA A 104 -4.67 0.78 4.80
CA ALA A 104 -4.78 2.19 5.22
C ALA A 104 -3.96 2.56 6.48
N GLY A 105 -2.80 1.92 6.71
CA GLY A 105 -1.92 2.25 7.83
C GLY A 105 -2.43 1.81 9.22
N LYS A 106 -3.58 1.15 9.32
CA LYS A 106 -4.19 0.77 10.62
C LYS A 106 -3.42 -0.30 11.39
N GLN A 107 -2.59 -1.06 10.71
CA GLN A 107 -1.80 -2.16 11.27
C GLN A 107 -0.32 -1.95 10.93
N VAL A 108 0.21 -0.79 11.32
CA VAL A 108 1.62 -0.42 11.10
C VAL A 108 2.10 0.32 12.33
N GLU A 109 3.24 -0.09 12.86
CA GLU A 109 3.90 0.54 14.01
C GLU A 109 5.39 0.70 13.72
N VAL A 110 5.93 1.88 14.01
CA VAL A 110 7.37 2.16 13.96
C VAL A 110 7.91 2.08 15.36
N ILE A 111 8.88 1.21 15.58
CA ILE A 111 9.52 1.02 16.88
C ILE A 111 11.02 1.26 16.80
N ALA A 112 11.61 1.76 17.88
CA ALA A 112 13.05 1.73 18.04
C ALA A 112 13.50 0.27 18.21
N VAL A 113 14.68 -0.04 17.66
CA VAL A 113 15.28 -1.36 17.90
C VAL A 113 15.80 -1.37 19.33
N PRO A 114 15.29 -2.24 20.22
CA PRO A 114 15.76 -2.32 21.60
C PRO A 114 17.18 -2.86 21.68
N ASP A 115 17.91 -2.52 22.73
CA ASP A 115 19.29 -3.00 22.95
C ASP A 115 19.37 -4.49 23.28
N ASN A 116 18.30 -5.08 23.85
CA ASN A 116 18.19 -6.52 24.23
C ASN A 116 17.13 -7.25 23.41
N ILE A 117 17.51 -7.84 22.43
CA ILE A 117 16.75 -7.94 21.23
C ILE A 117 16.26 -9.32 20.85
N PRO A 118 16.13 -10.11 20.09
CA PRO A 118 15.02 -10.44 19.18
C PRO A 118 13.71 -10.81 19.91
N ASP A 119 13.81 -11.35 21.13
CA ASP A 119 12.64 -11.89 21.88
C ASP A 119 11.58 -10.83 22.17
N ASP A 120 12.00 -9.61 22.48
CA ASP A 120 11.04 -8.52 22.78
C ASP A 120 10.31 -8.04 21.53
N VAL A 121 10.99 -8.01 20.40
CA VAL A 121 10.36 -7.69 19.11
C VAL A 121 9.38 -8.78 18.68
N ILE A 122 9.78 -10.05 18.83
CA ILE A 122 8.93 -11.20 18.51
C ILE A 122 7.66 -11.18 19.38
N LYS A 123 7.81 -11.02 20.72
CA LYS A 123 6.68 -10.93 21.65
C LYS A 123 5.77 -9.75 21.31
N LEU A 124 6.33 -8.60 20.96
CA LEU A 124 5.54 -7.43 20.58
C LEU A 124 4.75 -7.70 19.30
N MET A 125 5.37 -8.29 18.26
CA MET A 125 4.68 -8.66 17.04
C MET A 125 3.53 -9.64 17.30
N GLU A 126 3.75 -10.65 18.13
CA GLU A 126 2.70 -11.60 18.54
C GLU A 126 1.55 -10.92 19.29
N ALA A 127 1.86 -10.06 20.27
CA ALA A 127 0.86 -9.32 21.04
C ALA A 127 0.01 -8.37 20.17
N ARG A 128 0.58 -7.83 19.10
CA ARG A 128 -0.12 -6.95 18.14
C ARG A 128 -0.80 -7.70 16.99
N GLY A 129 -0.55 -9.01 16.85
CA GLY A 129 -1.01 -9.80 15.71
C GLY A 129 -0.33 -9.39 14.39
N PHE A 130 0.93 -8.95 14.46
CA PHE A 130 1.74 -8.56 13.30
C PHE A 130 2.63 -9.73 12.85
N ASP A 131 2.78 -9.88 11.54
CA ASP A 131 3.49 -11.01 10.93
C ASP A 131 4.62 -10.59 9.98
N LEU A 132 4.80 -9.29 9.75
CA LEU A 132 5.82 -8.72 8.87
C LEU A 132 6.61 -7.62 9.58
N LEU A 133 7.94 -7.69 9.45
CA LEU A 133 8.90 -6.69 9.89
C LEU A 133 9.68 -6.18 8.68
N GLU A 134 9.86 -4.87 8.59
CA GLU A 134 10.66 -4.21 7.54
C GLU A 134 11.63 -3.22 8.15
N TYR A 135 12.75 -2.98 7.46
CA TYR A 135 13.63 -1.87 7.81
C TYR A 135 12.92 -0.53 7.58
N TYR A 136 13.18 0.40 8.48
CA TYR A 136 12.68 1.76 8.35
C TYR A 136 13.27 2.45 7.11
N VAL A 137 12.43 3.12 6.34
CA VAL A 137 12.84 3.87 5.15
C VAL A 137 13.21 5.29 5.55
N THR A 138 14.46 5.67 5.30
CA THR A 138 14.88 7.07 5.35
C THR A 138 14.67 7.67 3.97
N GLN A 139 13.80 8.68 3.87
CA GLN A 139 13.52 9.35 2.60
C GLN A 139 14.63 10.35 2.26
N HIS A 140 14.78 10.65 0.97
CA HIS A 140 15.63 11.75 0.50
C HIS A 140 15.10 13.09 1.02
N ASP A 141 16.02 14.02 1.31
CA ASP A 141 15.69 15.32 1.92
C ASP A 141 14.67 16.13 1.10
N ASP A 142 14.70 16.03 -0.23
CA ASP A 142 13.74 16.74 -1.06
C ASP A 142 12.31 16.18 -0.92
N LEU A 143 12.14 14.89 -0.70
CA LEU A 143 10.84 14.31 -0.39
C LEU A 143 10.39 14.71 1.02
N MET A 144 11.31 14.82 1.97
CA MET A 144 11.01 15.28 3.33
C MET A 144 10.48 16.73 3.38
N LYS A 145 10.82 17.56 2.39
CA LYS A 145 10.26 18.91 2.27
C LYS A 145 8.76 18.92 1.95
N LEU A 146 8.25 17.89 1.27
CA LEU A 146 6.82 17.76 0.94
C LEU A 146 6.01 17.36 2.17
N SER A 147 6.45 16.35 2.90
CA SER A 147 5.85 15.92 4.16
C SER A 147 6.91 15.34 5.08
N PRO A 148 7.33 16.06 6.13
CA PRO A 148 8.36 15.58 7.04
C PRO A 148 7.89 14.50 8.02
N SER A 149 6.59 14.36 8.22
CA SER A 149 5.98 13.45 9.20
C SER A 149 5.55 12.09 8.64
N ALA A 150 5.57 11.94 7.31
CA ALA A 150 5.11 10.73 6.64
C ALA A 150 6.03 10.32 5.48
N VAL A 151 5.97 9.04 5.12
CA VAL A 151 6.65 8.55 3.91
C VAL A 151 5.86 9.02 2.70
N ASN A 152 6.49 9.91 1.91
CA ASN A 152 5.93 10.35 0.63
C ASN A 152 6.01 9.20 -0.38
N THR A 153 4.97 9.02 -1.16
CA THR A 153 4.88 7.95 -2.15
C THR A 153 4.49 8.53 -3.51
N ILE A 154 5.11 8.04 -4.56
CA ILE A 154 4.66 8.32 -5.92
C ILE A 154 3.75 7.17 -6.33
N ARG A 155 2.50 7.47 -6.63
CA ARG A 155 1.54 6.50 -7.16
C ARG A 155 1.45 6.63 -8.66
N ILE A 156 1.70 5.53 -9.36
CA ILE A 156 1.59 5.45 -10.81
C ILE A 156 0.48 4.44 -11.13
N VAL A 157 -0.54 4.89 -11.83
CA VAL A 157 -1.62 4.04 -12.32
C VAL A 157 -1.30 3.64 -13.75
N THR A 158 -1.22 2.34 -13.99
CA THR A 158 -0.90 1.78 -15.29
C THR A 158 -1.99 0.84 -15.77
N GLN A 159 -2.13 0.73 -17.07
CA GLN A 159 -2.95 -0.27 -17.75
C GLN A 159 -2.06 -1.12 -18.65
N TYR A 160 -2.20 -2.44 -18.59
CA TYR A 160 -1.60 -3.36 -19.55
C TYR A 160 -2.62 -3.67 -20.63
N PHE A 161 -2.28 -3.34 -21.87
CA PHE A 161 -3.17 -3.54 -23.01
C PHE A 161 -2.33 -3.77 -24.29
N GLU A 162 -2.67 -4.78 -25.08
CA GLU A 162 -1.98 -5.13 -26.34
C GLU A 162 -0.45 -5.21 -26.16
N ASP A 163 0.01 -5.98 -25.18
CA ASP A 163 1.43 -6.19 -24.84
C ASP A 163 2.20 -4.89 -24.50
N ARG A 164 1.48 -3.83 -24.13
CA ARG A 164 2.06 -2.53 -23.72
C ARG A 164 1.57 -2.12 -22.35
N VAL A 165 2.45 -1.44 -21.61
CA VAL A 165 2.10 -0.73 -20.40
C VAL A 165 1.82 0.74 -20.74
N ILE A 166 0.61 1.19 -20.44
CA ILE A 166 0.17 2.58 -20.61
C ILE A 166 0.12 3.22 -19.22
N VAL A 167 0.82 4.32 -19.03
CA VAL A 167 0.71 5.13 -17.81
C VAL A 167 -0.51 6.04 -17.96
N LEU A 168 -1.50 5.82 -17.10
CA LEU A 168 -2.73 6.61 -17.09
C LEU A 168 -2.61 7.86 -16.23
N LEU A 169 -1.92 7.73 -15.07
CA LEU A 169 -1.84 8.79 -14.07
C LEU A 169 -0.61 8.58 -13.19
N ALA A 170 0.03 9.67 -12.78
CA ALA A 170 1.04 9.67 -11.74
C ALA A 170 0.80 10.85 -10.79
N PHE A 171 0.89 10.61 -9.47
CA PHE A 171 0.72 11.66 -8.45
C PHE A 171 1.48 11.32 -7.15
N VAL A 172 1.75 12.33 -6.36
CA VAL A 172 2.40 12.27 -5.05
C VAL A 172 1.37 12.40 -3.95
#